data_091517634e339ed2d0069abc5d1c784d
#
_entry.id   091517634e339ed2d0069abc5d1c784d
#
_cell.length_a   1.000
_cell.length_b   1.000
_cell.length_c   1.000
_cell.angle_alpha   90.00
_cell.angle_beta   90.00
_cell.angle_gamma   90.00
#
_symmetry.space_group_name_H-M   'P 1'
#
loop_
_entity.id
_entity.type
_entity.pdbx_description
1 polymer ?
#
loop_
_entity_poly.entity_id
_entity_poly.type
_entity_poly.pdbx_seq_one_letter_code
_entity_poly.pdbx_strand_id
1 'polypeptide(L)'
;MKKIVNVLVVALLVVALLPGCATMSDQTRTKAEGAGVGAVLGGLLGYAVGGEKGAAIGAAVGAGAGFLVGNEIAKRKQAYANTEDFLDAEIASTQEYNKTAIAYNAKLSKDVAQLEKESTALRAKYDKGQVDKKALAAKSESLQKKIDDSKKLEDTLAKELEVQTAILEEEKKTRPADDQYIVRLEKEVGTLQKNLDKLRDGSTQLAKIDQRLSV
;
A
#
# COMPACT_ATOMS: atom_id res chain seq x y z
N MET A 1 -33.32 6.72 -38.73
CA MET A 1 -33.65 6.77 -37.28
C MET A 1 -32.60 6.10 -36.40
N LYS A 2 -32.14 4.86 -36.64
CA LYS A 2 -31.13 4.19 -35.79
C LYS A 2 -29.77 4.93 -35.67
N LYS A 3 -29.28 5.59 -36.74
CA LYS A 3 -28.02 6.37 -36.71
C LYS A 3 -28.10 7.63 -35.85
N ILE A 4 -29.26 8.30 -35.84
CA ILE A 4 -29.48 9.52 -35.03
C ILE A 4 -29.56 9.15 -33.54
N VAL A 5 -30.19 8.02 -33.18
CA VAL A 5 -30.27 7.53 -31.81
C VAL A 5 -28.89 7.16 -31.29
N ASN A 6 -28.05 6.47 -32.08
CA ASN A 6 -26.69 6.14 -31.68
C ASN A 6 -25.80 7.37 -31.46
N VAL A 7 -25.94 8.42 -32.30
CA VAL A 7 -25.19 9.65 -32.14
C VAL A 7 -25.65 10.42 -30.89
N LEU A 8 -26.96 10.41 -30.58
CA LEU A 8 -27.51 11.00 -29.37
C LEU A 8 -27.07 10.27 -28.09
N VAL A 9 -26.98 8.93 -28.12
CA VAL A 9 -26.52 8.12 -26.99
C VAL A 9 -25.02 8.35 -26.75
N VAL A 10 -24.20 8.43 -27.82
CA VAL A 10 -22.76 8.72 -27.68
C VAL A 10 -22.54 10.17 -27.20
N ALA A 11 -23.31 11.13 -27.66
CA ALA A 11 -23.23 12.51 -27.18
C ALA A 11 -23.64 12.65 -25.71
N LEU A 12 -24.64 11.89 -25.25
CA LEU A 12 -25.07 11.87 -23.85
C LEU A 12 -24.02 11.23 -22.94
N LEU A 13 -23.31 10.20 -23.43
CA LEU A 13 -22.23 9.52 -22.71
C LEU A 13 -20.97 10.39 -22.57
N VAL A 14 -20.67 11.23 -23.56
CA VAL A 14 -19.53 12.16 -23.52
C VAL A 14 -19.77 13.33 -22.55
N VAL A 15 -21.03 13.79 -22.41
CA VAL A 15 -21.38 14.85 -21.44
C VAL A 15 -21.26 14.36 -19.98
N ALA A 16 -21.43 13.05 -19.73
CA ALA A 16 -21.27 12.47 -18.40
C ALA A 16 -19.79 12.33 -17.95
N LEU A 17 -18.82 12.55 -18.85
CA LEU A 17 -17.38 12.46 -18.57
C LEU A 17 -16.70 13.83 -18.36
N LEU A 18 -17.43 14.93 -18.37
CA LEU A 18 -16.88 16.21 -17.99
C LEU A 18 -16.80 16.27 -16.46
N PRO A 19 -15.62 16.27 -15.86
CA PRO A 19 -15.51 16.54 -14.43
C PRO A 19 -15.99 17.95 -14.20
N GLY A 20 -17.08 18.08 -13.47
CA GLY A 20 -17.61 19.37 -13.03
C GLY A 20 -16.58 20.10 -12.18
N CYS A 21 -15.77 20.94 -12.81
CA CYS A 21 -14.96 21.95 -12.12
C CYS A 21 -15.89 23.07 -11.65
N ALA A 22 -16.73 22.77 -10.65
CA ALA A 22 -17.52 23.80 -9.97
C ALA A 22 -17.14 23.74 -8.48
N THR A 23 -16.34 24.73 -8.04
CA THR A 23 -16.16 25.18 -6.65
C THR A 23 -16.05 24.05 -5.62
N MET A 24 -15.08 23.15 -5.75
CA MET A 24 -14.64 22.34 -4.62
C MET A 24 -13.81 23.25 -3.69
N SER A 25 -14.18 23.32 -2.41
CA SER A 25 -13.35 23.99 -1.41
C SER A 25 -11.95 23.38 -1.40
N ASP A 26 -10.91 24.16 -1.05
CA ASP A 26 -9.51 23.68 -0.98
C ASP A 26 -9.37 22.40 -0.14
N GLN A 27 -10.21 22.21 0.88
CA GLN A 27 -10.28 21.00 1.69
C GLN A 27 -10.74 19.76 0.90
N THR A 28 -11.66 19.89 -0.02
CA THR A 28 -12.17 18.78 -0.84
C THR A 28 -11.17 18.41 -1.92
N ARG A 29 -10.43 19.39 -2.45
CA ARG A 29 -9.38 19.18 -3.44
C ARG A 29 -8.19 18.43 -2.84
N THR A 30 -7.71 18.83 -1.67
CA THR A 30 -6.62 18.14 -0.96
C THR A 30 -7.00 16.71 -0.56
N LYS A 31 -8.28 16.48 -0.17
CA LYS A 31 -8.80 15.12 0.09
C LYS A 31 -8.83 14.27 -1.18
N ALA A 32 -9.18 14.84 -2.33
CA ALA A 32 -9.23 14.13 -3.60
C ALA A 32 -7.82 13.81 -4.15
N GLU A 33 -6.85 14.71 -3.97
CA GLU A 33 -5.46 14.49 -4.40
C GLU A 33 -4.76 13.44 -3.52
N GLY A 34 -4.94 13.49 -2.19
CA GLY A 34 -4.43 12.47 -1.27
C GLY A 34 -5.09 11.11 -1.46
N ALA A 35 -6.41 11.09 -1.68
CA ALA A 35 -7.15 9.88 -1.99
C ALA A 35 -6.70 9.23 -3.31
N GLY A 36 -6.33 10.03 -4.32
CA GLY A 36 -5.83 9.54 -5.60
C GLY A 36 -4.52 8.77 -5.48
N VAL A 37 -3.54 9.32 -4.76
CA VAL A 37 -2.22 8.66 -4.56
C VAL A 37 -2.36 7.40 -3.73
N GLY A 38 -3.12 7.44 -2.64
CA GLY A 38 -3.35 6.28 -1.80
C GLY A 38 -4.14 5.19 -2.51
N ALA A 39 -5.15 5.54 -3.33
CA ALA A 39 -5.91 4.57 -4.12
C ALA A 39 -5.02 3.85 -5.15
N VAL A 40 -4.09 4.55 -5.79
CA VAL A 40 -3.14 3.93 -6.73
C VAL A 40 -2.20 2.97 -5.99
N LEU A 41 -1.61 3.39 -4.88
CA LEU A 41 -0.72 2.54 -4.09
C LEU A 41 -1.47 1.34 -3.50
N GLY A 42 -2.61 1.56 -2.87
CA GLY A 42 -3.43 0.50 -2.31
C GLY A 42 -3.96 -0.46 -3.38
N GLY A 43 -4.34 0.07 -4.56
CA GLY A 43 -4.75 -0.74 -5.70
C GLY A 43 -3.65 -1.65 -6.22
N LEU A 44 -2.42 -1.15 -6.35
CA LEU A 44 -1.26 -1.94 -6.77
C LEU A 44 -0.92 -3.04 -5.77
N LEU A 45 -0.95 -2.72 -4.47
CA LEU A 45 -0.68 -3.68 -3.40
C LEU A 45 -1.78 -4.72 -3.29
N GLY A 46 -3.04 -4.28 -3.33
CA GLY A 46 -4.20 -5.17 -3.34
C GLY A 46 -4.18 -6.11 -4.54
N TYR A 47 -3.78 -5.63 -5.73
CA TYR A 47 -3.62 -6.47 -6.91
C TYR A 47 -2.52 -7.52 -6.72
N ALA A 48 -1.38 -7.15 -6.14
CA ALA A 48 -0.28 -8.09 -5.87
C ALA A 48 -0.68 -9.24 -4.93
N VAL A 49 -1.62 -9.00 -4.02
CA VAL A 49 -2.09 -9.99 -3.02
C VAL A 49 -3.31 -10.77 -3.48
N GLY A 50 -4.27 -10.11 -4.10
CA GLY A 50 -5.59 -10.66 -4.40
C GLY A 50 -6.10 -10.47 -5.84
N GLY A 51 -5.22 -10.10 -6.79
CA GLY A 51 -5.62 -9.81 -8.17
C GLY A 51 -6.60 -8.63 -8.25
N GLU A 52 -7.54 -8.68 -9.21
CA GLU A 52 -8.50 -7.59 -9.44
C GLU A 52 -9.36 -7.26 -8.20
N LYS A 53 -9.78 -8.26 -7.43
CA LYS A 53 -10.58 -8.06 -6.20
C LYS A 53 -9.73 -7.40 -5.10
N GLY A 54 -8.47 -7.82 -4.98
CA GLY A 54 -7.53 -7.20 -4.04
C GLY A 54 -7.19 -5.77 -4.43
N ALA A 55 -7.11 -5.46 -5.73
CA ALA A 55 -6.89 -4.10 -6.22
C ALA A 55 -8.01 -3.15 -5.80
N ALA A 56 -9.27 -3.58 -5.90
CA ALA A 56 -10.42 -2.77 -5.51
C ALA A 56 -10.44 -2.49 -4.00
N ILE A 57 -10.14 -3.50 -3.18
CA ILE A 57 -10.07 -3.37 -1.72
C ILE A 57 -8.88 -2.49 -1.33
N GLY A 58 -7.71 -2.74 -1.90
CA GLY A 58 -6.50 -1.98 -1.63
C GLY A 58 -6.62 -0.51 -2.07
N ALA A 59 -7.30 -0.22 -3.19
CA ALA A 59 -7.58 1.14 -3.62
C ALA A 59 -8.50 1.89 -2.64
N ALA A 60 -9.51 1.21 -2.08
CA ALA A 60 -10.40 1.79 -1.09
C ALA A 60 -9.68 2.13 0.23
N VAL A 61 -8.79 1.23 0.69
CA VAL A 61 -7.96 1.44 1.88
C VAL A 61 -6.92 2.53 1.61
N GLY A 62 -6.24 2.46 0.46
CA GLY A 62 -5.19 3.41 0.08
C GLY A 62 -5.70 4.83 -0.21
N ALA A 63 -6.97 5.01 -0.58
CA ALA A 63 -7.56 6.35 -0.77
C ALA A 63 -7.55 7.20 0.52
N GLY A 64 -7.41 6.58 1.70
CA GLY A 64 -7.23 7.28 2.98
C GLY A 64 -5.78 7.68 3.32
N ALA A 65 -4.78 7.26 2.55
CA ALA A 65 -3.37 7.23 2.95
C ALA A 65 -2.41 8.17 2.20
N GLY A 66 -2.83 9.36 1.83
CA GLY A 66 -1.92 10.35 1.22
C GLY A 66 -1.33 11.32 2.26
N PHE A 67 -0.11 11.13 2.77
CA PHE A 67 0.37 11.84 3.94
C PHE A 67 1.68 12.60 3.83
N LEU A 68 1.67 13.79 4.46
CA LEU A 68 2.82 14.49 5.02
C LEU A 68 2.56 14.70 6.52
N VAL A 69 3.44 14.16 7.37
CA VAL A 69 3.39 14.25 8.83
C VAL A 69 3.42 15.71 9.30
N GLY A 70 2.77 16.05 10.35
CA GLY A 70 2.76 17.38 10.95
C GLY A 70 1.44 18.15 10.85
N ASN A 71 0.99 18.52 9.65
CA ASN A 71 -0.33 19.12 9.43
C ASN A 71 -1.44 18.07 9.26
N GLU A 72 -1.04 16.82 9.07
CA GLU A 72 -1.93 15.74 8.69
C GLU A 72 -2.82 15.28 9.85
N ILE A 73 -2.25 15.13 11.05
CA ILE A 73 -3.03 14.74 12.24
C ILE A 73 -4.13 15.77 12.51
N ALA A 74 -3.80 17.06 12.42
CA ALA A 74 -4.79 18.13 12.60
C ALA A 74 -5.89 18.07 11.53
N LYS A 75 -5.54 17.81 10.26
CA LYS A 75 -6.51 17.65 9.18
C LYS A 75 -7.37 16.40 9.36
N ARG A 76 -6.78 15.29 9.80
CA ARG A 76 -7.52 14.06 10.10
C ARG A 76 -8.51 14.31 11.24
N LYS A 77 -8.08 14.92 12.35
CA LYS A 77 -8.95 15.27 13.48
C LYS A 77 -10.12 16.18 13.07
N GLN A 78 -9.89 17.15 12.18
CA GLN A 78 -10.94 18.06 11.69
C GLN A 78 -12.07 17.36 10.92
N ALA A 79 -11.86 16.13 10.45
CA ALA A 79 -12.88 15.36 9.74
C ALA A 79 -13.91 14.72 10.69
N TYR A 80 -13.66 14.73 11.99
CA TYR A 80 -14.48 14.06 13.01
C TYR A 80 -15.05 15.06 14.01
N ALA A 81 -16.24 14.75 14.53
CA ALA A 81 -16.93 15.63 15.47
C ALA A 81 -16.31 15.63 16.88
N ASN A 82 -15.68 14.51 17.25
CA ASN A 82 -15.02 14.33 18.54
C ASN A 82 -13.77 13.44 18.40
N THR A 83 -12.95 13.39 19.45
CA THR A 83 -11.69 12.64 19.45
C THR A 83 -11.90 11.14 19.46
N GLU A 84 -12.97 10.63 20.04
CA GLU A 84 -13.29 9.20 20.09
C GLU A 84 -13.59 8.65 18.71
N ASP A 85 -14.43 9.33 17.92
CA ASP A 85 -14.73 8.94 16.53
C ASP A 85 -13.46 8.96 15.66
N PHE A 86 -12.59 9.95 15.88
CA PHE A 86 -11.29 10.02 15.23
C PHE A 86 -10.42 8.81 15.59
N LEU A 87 -10.29 8.47 16.87
CA LEU A 87 -9.46 7.35 17.32
C LEU A 87 -10.01 6.00 16.85
N ASP A 88 -11.33 5.80 16.85
CA ASP A 88 -11.93 4.59 16.28
C ASP A 88 -11.63 4.46 14.77
N ALA A 89 -11.67 5.56 14.03
CA ALA A 89 -11.35 5.55 12.61
C ALA A 89 -9.85 5.27 12.37
N GLU A 90 -8.94 5.85 13.14
CA GLU A 90 -7.50 5.60 13.02
C GLU A 90 -7.13 4.16 13.41
N ILE A 91 -7.75 3.61 14.46
CA ILE A 91 -7.59 2.20 14.83
C ILE A 91 -8.08 1.28 13.70
N ALA A 92 -9.27 1.55 13.15
CA ALA A 92 -9.81 0.76 12.04
C ALA A 92 -8.92 0.84 10.79
N SER A 93 -8.43 2.02 10.45
CA SER A 93 -7.48 2.23 9.36
C SER A 93 -6.19 1.42 9.57
N THR A 94 -5.60 1.50 10.75
CA THR A 94 -4.38 0.76 11.09
C THR A 94 -4.59 -0.76 11.02
N GLN A 95 -5.77 -1.24 11.43
CA GLN A 95 -6.12 -2.66 11.27
C GLN A 95 -6.16 -3.11 9.80
N GLU A 96 -6.66 -2.28 8.90
CA GLU A 96 -6.67 -2.60 7.47
C GLU A 96 -5.25 -2.60 6.88
N TYR A 97 -4.37 -1.68 7.28
CA TYR A 97 -2.95 -1.74 6.94
C TYR A 97 -2.30 -3.03 7.45
N ASN A 98 -2.58 -3.40 8.69
CA ASN A 98 -2.08 -4.64 9.28
C ASN A 98 -2.55 -5.88 8.51
N LYS A 99 -3.83 -5.98 8.15
CA LYS A 99 -4.34 -7.10 7.34
C LYS A 99 -3.65 -7.19 5.99
N THR A 100 -3.49 -6.06 5.31
CA THR A 100 -2.83 -5.99 4.00
C THR A 100 -1.36 -6.41 4.12
N ALA A 101 -0.65 -5.89 5.11
CA ALA A 101 0.75 -6.23 5.34
C ALA A 101 0.94 -7.71 5.71
N ILE A 102 0.08 -8.29 6.55
CA ILE A 102 0.10 -9.71 6.91
C ILE A 102 -0.08 -10.57 5.66
N ALA A 103 -1.08 -10.26 4.81
CA ALA A 103 -1.35 -11.01 3.60
C ALA A 103 -0.18 -10.91 2.60
N TYR A 104 0.36 -9.71 2.42
CA TYR A 104 1.52 -9.49 1.57
C TYR A 104 2.75 -10.26 2.08
N ASN A 105 3.08 -10.14 3.36
CA ASN A 105 4.21 -10.84 3.97
C ASN A 105 4.09 -12.36 3.87
N ALA A 106 2.88 -12.91 4.01
CA ALA A 106 2.64 -14.34 3.83
C ALA A 106 2.91 -14.79 2.39
N LYS A 107 2.50 -13.97 1.40
CA LYS A 107 2.79 -14.23 -0.02
C LYS A 107 4.28 -14.05 -0.32
N LEU A 108 4.88 -12.96 0.15
CA LEU A 108 6.30 -12.66 -0.04
C LEU A 108 7.19 -13.79 0.48
N SER A 109 6.89 -14.33 1.67
CA SER A 109 7.63 -15.46 2.24
C SER A 109 7.60 -16.69 1.35
N LYS A 110 6.44 -17.01 0.75
CA LYS A 110 6.31 -18.12 -0.22
C LYS A 110 7.09 -17.83 -1.50
N ASP A 111 6.93 -16.61 -2.03
CA ASP A 111 7.62 -16.16 -3.24
C ASP A 111 9.15 -16.23 -3.05
N VAL A 112 9.68 -15.75 -1.93
CA VAL A 112 11.11 -15.81 -1.60
C VAL A 112 11.60 -17.25 -1.60
N ALA A 113 10.90 -18.16 -0.92
CA ALA A 113 11.31 -19.57 -0.87
C ALA A 113 11.31 -20.25 -2.24
N GLN A 114 10.37 -19.89 -3.12
CA GLN A 114 10.33 -20.39 -4.48
C GLN A 114 11.44 -19.78 -5.35
N LEU A 115 11.60 -18.45 -5.28
CA LEU A 115 12.58 -17.69 -6.06
C LEU A 115 14.02 -18.08 -5.71
N GLU A 116 14.27 -18.39 -4.45
CA GLU A 116 15.54 -18.92 -3.96
C GLU A 116 15.92 -20.21 -4.69
N LYS A 117 14.99 -21.18 -4.77
CA LYS A 117 15.19 -22.45 -5.47
C LYS A 117 15.37 -22.25 -6.98
N GLU A 118 14.51 -21.44 -7.58
CA GLU A 118 14.55 -21.17 -9.04
C GLU A 118 15.84 -20.46 -9.43
N SER A 119 16.27 -19.45 -8.68
CA SER A 119 17.48 -18.69 -8.96
C SER A 119 18.75 -19.52 -8.77
N THR A 120 18.79 -20.35 -7.74
CA THR A 120 19.90 -21.30 -7.52
C THR A 120 20.00 -22.31 -8.68
N ALA A 121 18.86 -22.88 -9.10
CA ALA A 121 18.84 -23.82 -10.22
C ALA A 121 19.22 -23.15 -11.54
N LEU A 122 18.75 -21.91 -11.78
CA LEU A 122 19.06 -21.15 -12.98
C LEU A 122 20.55 -20.79 -13.03
N ARG A 123 21.12 -20.36 -11.91
CA ARG A 123 22.56 -20.10 -11.81
C ARG A 123 23.40 -21.34 -12.08
N ALA A 124 23.05 -22.47 -11.50
CA ALA A 124 23.74 -23.73 -11.75
C ALA A 124 23.67 -24.18 -13.21
N LYS A 125 22.57 -23.90 -13.92
CA LYS A 125 22.46 -24.15 -15.37
C LYS A 125 23.35 -23.22 -16.19
N TYR A 126 23.43 -21.96 -15.80
CA TYR A 126 24.30 -20.98 -16.45
C TYR A 126 25.79 -21.37 -16.29
N ASP A 127 26.21 -21.74 -15.09
CA ASP A 127 27.57 -22.15 -14.81
C ASP A 127 27.99 -23.43 -15.60
N LYS A 128 27.00 -24.25 -15.99
CA LYS A 128 27.18 -25.42 -16.86
C LYS A 128 27.06 -25.11 -18.37
N GLY A 129 26.87 -23.86 -18.75
CA GLY A 129 26.65 -23.44 -20.13
C GLY A 129 25.34 -23.91 -20.76
N GLN A 130 24.34 -24.30 -19.95
CA GLN A 130 23.05 -24.81 -20.42
C GLN A 130 22.02 -23.71 -20.71
N VAL A 131 22.26 -22.51 -20.19
CA VAL A 131 21.46 -21.31 -20.45
C VAL A 131 22.40 -20.14 -20.69
N ASP A 132 21.91 -19.11 -21.37
CA ASP A 132 22.67 -17.90 -21.65
C ASP A 132 22.45 -16.81 -20.58
N LYS A 133 23.24 -15.73 -20.65
CA LYS A 133 23.13 -14.56 -19.76
C LYS A 133 21.74 -13.91 -19.80
N LYS A 134 21.03 -14.00 -20.94
CA LYS A 134 19.69 -13.42 -21.08
C LYS A 134 18.68 -14.06 -20.16
N ALA A 135 18.81 -15.38 -19.90
CA ALA A 135 17.93 -16.07 -18.95
C ALA A 135 18.09 -15.54 -17.52
N LEU A 136 19.33 -15.27 -17.09
CA LEU A 136 19.59 -14.65 -15.79
C LEU A 136 19.05 -13.20 -15.73
N ALA A 137 19.29 -12.40 -16.77
CA ALA A 137 18.82 -11.03 -16.85
C ALA A 137 17.29 -10.94 -16.80
N ALA A 138 16.57 -11.80 -17.53
CA ALA A 138 15.10 -11.84 -17.49
C ALA A 138 14.56 -12.19 -16.10
N LYS A 139 15.24 -13.10 -15.39
CA LYS A 139 14.86 -13.45 -14.01
C LYS A 139 15.14 -12.31 -13.05
N SER A 140 16.29 -11.64 -13.20
CA SER A 140 16.65 -10.43 -12.40
C SER A 140 15.63 -9.31 -12.61
N GLU A 141 15.24 -9.01 -13.86
CA GLU A 141 14.21 -8.00 -14.15
C GLU A 141 12.88 -8.30 -13.44
N SER A 142 12.46 -9.57 -13.44
CA SER A 142 11.27 -10.00 -12.72
C SER A 142 11.39 -9.82 -11.20
N LEU A 143 12.59 -10.05 -10.64
CA LEU A 143 12.89 -9.83 -9.21
C LEU A 143 12.89 -8.35 -8.87
N GLN A 144 13.48 -7.49 -9.71
CA GLN A 144 13.50 -6.04 -9.49
C GLN A 144 12.09 -5.48 -9.36
N LYS A 145 11.14 -5.91 -10.20
CA LYS A 145 9.73 -5.48 -10.06
C LYS A 145 9.16 -5.84 -8.68
N LYS A 146 9.46 -7.04 -8.17
CA LYS A 146 8.99 -7.46 -6.84
C LYS A 146 9.67 -6.67 -5.70
N ILE A 147 10.96 -6.35 -5.87
CA ILE A 147 11.72 -5.51 -4.93
C ILE A 147 11.12 -4.10 -4.90
N ASP A 148 10.84 -3.50 -6.05
CA ASP A 148 10.23 -2.17 -6.16
C ASP A 148 8.83 -2.12 -5.54
N ASP A 149 8.02 -3.15 -5.78
CA ASP A 149 6.68 -3.24 -5.18
C ASP A 149 6.75 -3.40 -3.65
N SER A 150 7.67 -4.24 -3.16
CA SER A 150 7.92 -4.37 -1.71
C SER A 150 8.36 -3.05 -1.10
N LYS A 151 9.27 -2.32 -1.76
CA LYS A 151 9.76 -1.03 -1.29
C LYS A 151 8.67 0.04 -1.23
N LYS A 152 7.78 0.10 -2.22
CA LYS A 152 6.62 1.01 -2.18
C LYS A 152 5.72 0.72 -0.98
N LEU A 153 5.50 -0.55 -0.68
CA LEU A 153 4.73 -0.94 0.50
C LEU A 153 5.46 -0.58 1.79
N GLU A 154 6.78 -0.83 1.87
CA GLU A 154 7.60 -0.41 3.02
C GLU A 154 7.49 1.09 3.29
N ASP A 155 7.63 1.92 2.26
CA ASP A 155 7.53 3.38 2.36
C ASP A 155 6.13 3.80 2.85
N THR A 156 5.09 3.12 2.38
CA THR A 156 3.70 3.38 2.80
C THR A 156 3.48 3.02 4.26
N LEU A 157 3.89 1.81 4.67
CA LEU A 157 3.73 1.35 6.05
C LEU A 157 4.60 2.15 7.01
N ALA A 158 5.80 2.57 6.61
CA ALA A 158 6.69 3.39 7.43
C ALA A 158 6.08 4.77 7.72
N LYS A 159 5.50 5.42 6.70
CA LYS A 159 4.79 6.69 6.87
C LYS A 159 3.58 6.56 7.77
N GLU A 160 2.76 5.52 7.56
CA GLU A 160 1.60 5.30 8.40
C GLU A 160 2.00 5.00 9.84
N LEU A 161 3.03 4.20 10.06
CA LEU A 161 3.58 3.92 11.39
C LEU A 161 4.03 5.21 12.10
N GLU A 162 4.68 6.13 11.38
CA GLU A 162 5.09 7.43 11.92
C GLU A 162 3.88 8.27 12.37
N VAL A 163 2.84 8.33 11.55
CA VAL A 163 1.61 9.06 11.87
C VAL A 163 0.90 8.43 13.07
N GLN A 164 0.71 7.12 13.07
CA GLN A 164 0.00 6.43 14.14
C GLN A 164 0.77 6.48 15.47
N THR A 165 2.10 6.43 15.41
CA THR A 165 2.95 6.63 16.60
C THR A 165 2.80 8.04 17.15
N ALA A 166 2.78 9.06 16.29
CA ALA A 166 2.61 10.44 16.72
C ALA A 166 1.22 10.70 17.34
N ILE A 167 0.16 10.10 16.77
CA ILE A 167 -1.19 10.15 17.35
C ILE A 167 -1.20 9.49 18.74
N LEU A 168 -0.63 8.29 18.85
CA LEU A 168 -0.55 7.56 20.11
C LEU A 168 0.18 8.37 21.20
N GLU A 169 1.33 8.95 20.86
CA GLU A 169 2.11 9.77 21.79
C GLU A 169 1.39 11.06 22.18
N GLU A 170 0.61 11.66 21.28
CA GLU A 170 -0.20 12.83 21.60
C GLU A 170 -1.34 12.46 22.56
N GLU A 171 -2.06 11.40 22.29
CA GLU A 171 -3.20 10.98 23.11
C GLU A 171 -2.77 10.47 24.51
N LYS A 172 -1.60 9.82 24.62
CA LYS A 172 -1.02 9.43 25.92
C LYS A 172 -0.74 10.59 26.85
N LYS A 173 -0.63 11.82 26.36
CA LYS A 173 -0.44 13.02 27.23
C LYS A 173 -1.71 13.42 27.95
N THR A 174 -2.87 13.07 27.43
CA THR A 174 -4.18 13.53 27.91
C THR A 174 -5.06 12.40 28.45
N ARG A 175 -4.74 11.15 28.12
CA ARG A 175 -5.52 9.96 28.49
C ARG A 175 -4.71 9.03 29.40
N PRO A 176 -5.35 8.34 30.34
CA PRO A 176 -4.70 7.34 31.18
C PRO A 176 -4.20 6.15 30.31
N ALA A 177 -3.17 5.46 30.81
CA ALA A 177 -2.54 4.36 30.06
C ALA A 177 -3.46 3.16 29.86
N ASP A 178 -4.48 3.00 30.69
CA ASP A 178 -5.50 1.93 30.59
C ASP A 178 -6.74 2.36 29.80
N ASP A 179 -6.74 3.57 29.21
CA ASP A 179 -7.80 3.99 28.30
C ASP A 179 -7.91 3.01 27.11
N GLN A 180 -9.13 2.60 26.80
CA GLN A 180 -9.39 1.60 25.77
C GLN A 180 -8.84 1.97 24.38
N TYR A 181 -8.84 3.25 24.03
CA TYR A 181 -8.31 3.74 22.76
C TYR A 181 -6.79 3.67 22.74
N ILE A 182 -6.13 4.04 23.85
CA ILE A 182 -4.67 3.93 23.99
C ILE A 182 -4.24 2.47 23.84
N VAL A 183 -4.88 1.55 24.59
CA VAL A 183 -4.54 0.11 24.54
C VAL A 183 -4.74 -0.47 23.14
N ARG A 184 -5.86 -0.13 22.48
CA ARG A 184 -6.16 -0.64 21.12
C ARG A 184 -5.19 -0.06 20.09
N LEU A 185 -4.94 1.25 20.12
CA LEU A 185 -4.03 1.92 19.18
C LEU A 185 -2.59 1.41 19.34
N GLU A 186 -2.11 1.30 20.59
CA GLU A 186 -0.76 0.77 20.88
C GLU A 186 -0.57 -0.65 20.35
N LYS A 187 -1.57 -1.51 20.51
CA LYS A 187 -1.56 -2.86 19.94
C LYS A 187 -1.45 -2.85 18.42
N GLU A 188 -2.23 -2.00 17.74
CA GLU A 188 -2.22 -1.94 16.28
C GLU A 188 -0.93 -1.33 15.74
N VAL A 189 -0.39 -0.28 16.38
CA VAL A 189 0.91 0.32 16.07
C VAL A 189 2.03 -0.71 16.24
N GLY A 190 2.03 -1.44 17.34
CA GLY A 190 3.02 -2.51 17.57
C GLY A 190 2.93 -3.65 16.54
N THR A 191 1.72 -3.94 16.06
CA THR A 191 1.50 -4.92 14.98
C THR A 191 2.00 -4.38 13.65
N LEU A 192 1.76 -3.11 13.35
CA LEU A 192 2.21 -2.44 12.13
C LEU A 192 3.75 -2.41 12.05
N GLN A 193 4.42 -2.10 13.18
CA GLN A 193 5.88 -2.16 13.27
C GLN A 193 6.41 -3.56 12.92
N LYS A 194 5.86 -4.61 13.54
CA LYS A 194 6.26 -5.99 13.26
C LYS A 194 6.03 -6.41 11.80
N ASN A 195 4.94 -5.95 11.21
CA ASN A 195 4.65 -6.23 9.81
C ASN A 195 5.63 -5.52 8.87
N LEU A 196 6.01 -4.28 9.18
CA LEU A 196 7.02 -3.52 8.44
C LEU A 196 8.40 -4.20 8.52
N ASP A 197 8.82 -4.61 9.71
CA ASP A 197 10.09 -5.30 9.90
C ASP A 197 10.14 -6.62 9.10
N LYS A 198 9.07 -7.40 9.14
CA LYS A 198 8.95 -8.63 8.36
C LYS A 198 8.98 -8.38 6.85
N LEU A 199 8.39 -7.28 6.39
CA LEU A 199 8.43 -6.88 4.99
C LEU A 199 9.87 -6.53 4.56
N ARG A 200 10.59 -5.76 5.36
CA ARG A 200 12.00 -5.40 5.15
C ARG A 200 12.91 -6.64 5.06
N ASP A 201 12.68 -7.60 5.94
CA ASP A 201 13.41 -8.88 5.89
C ASP A 201 13.15 -9.62 4.57
N GLY A 202 11.90 -9.69 4.13
CA GLY A 202 11.54 -10.30 2.85
C GLY A 202 12.14 -9.59 1.64
N SER A 203 12.10 -8.26 1.62
CA SER A 203 12.74 -7.43 0.58
C SER A 203 14.25 -7.63 0.53
N THR A 204 14.89 -7.71 1.68
CA THR A 204 16.33 -7.99 1.78
C THR A 204 16.67 -9.36 1.21
N GLN A 205 15.83 -10.36 1.44
CA GLN A 205 16.01 -11.69 0.86
C GLN A 205 15.84 -11.67 -0.67
N LEU A 206 14.84 -10.95 -1.21
CA LEU A 206 14.70 -10.77 -2.65
C LEU A 206 15.94 -10.11 -3.28
N ALA A 207 16.49 -9.08 -2.65
CA ALA A 207 17.70 -8.40 -3.13
C ALA A 207 18.92 -9.35 -3.14
N LYS A 208 19.07 -10.20 -2.13
CA LYS A 208 20.13 -11.23 -2.10
C LYS A 208 19.97 -12.28 -3.21
N ILE A 209 18.73 -12.67 -3.52
CA ILE A 209 18.45 -13.59 -4.62
C ILE A 209 18.83 -12.93 -5.95
N ASP A 210 18.46 -11.67 -6.16
CA ASP A 210 18.79 -10.91 -7.37
C ASP A 210 20.31 -10.76 -7.56
N GLN A 211 21.03 -10.46 -6.50
CA GLN A 211 22.48 -10.35 -6.52
C GLN A 211 23.18 -11.62 -7.02
N ARG A 212 22.64 -12.82 -6.76
CA ARG A 212 23.19 -14.10 -7.26
C ARG A 212 23.01 -14.27 -8.76
N LEU A 213 22.06 -13.59 -9.37
CA LEU A 213 21.81 -13.64 -10.81
C LEU A 213 22.69 -12.64 -11.58
N SER A 214 23.35 -11.73 -10.89
CA SER A 214 24.27 -10.77 -11.48
C SER A 214 25.55 -11.47 -11.98
N VAL A 215 25.93 -11.25 -13.27
CA VAL A 215 27.12 -11.80 -13.94
C VAL A 215 27.78 -10.74 -14.83
#